data_2ad1c1c1ebb8f42973296175653e68be
#
_entry.id   2ad1c1c1ebb8f42973296175653e68be
#
_cell.length_a   1.000
_cell.length_b   1.000
_cell.length_c   1.000
_cell.angle_alpha   90.00
_cell.angle_beta   90.00
_cell.angle_gamma   90.00
#
_symmetry.space_group_name_H-M   'P 1'
#
loop_
_entity.id
_entity.type
_entity.pdbx_description
1 polymer ?
#
loop_
_entity_poly.entity_id
_entity_poly.type
_entity_poly.pdbx_seq_one_letter_code
_entity_poly.pdbx_strand_id
1 'polypeptide(L)'
;MFRKFTLTAIAALALTAGQVQAAELETEVTDYDFSFEGPFGSFDQMQLQRGLQVYTEICAACHGLEYVAFRNLSDEGGPGLPEDQMRAYAEFYEIFDQSLFDGEGDFRLAT
;
A
#
# COMPACT_ATOMS: atom_id res chain seq x y z
N MET A 1 -32.47 18.41 47.71
CA MET A 1 -32.31 19.22 46.52
C MET A 1 -31.16 18.77 45.63
N PHE A 2 -30.01 18.35 46.13
CA PHE A 2 -28.84 17.92 45.36
C PHE A 2 -29.08 16.74 44.39
N ARG A 3 -29.88 15.73 44.74
CA ARG A 3 -30.16 14.56 43.84
C ARG A 3 -30.90 14.90 42.55
N LYS A 4 -31.65 16.00 42.51
CA LYS A 4 -32.36 16.41 41.29
C LYS A 4 -31.42 17.18 40.31
N PHE A 5 -30.41 17.89 40.84
CA PHE A 5 -29.41 18.58 40.04
C PHE A 5 -28.41 17.63 39.39
N THR A 6 -28.04 16.53 40.07
CA THR A 6 -27.14 15.53 39.52
C THR A 6 -27.77 14.75 38.35
N LEU A 7 -29.06 14.42 38.44
CA LEU A 7 -29.77 13.71 37.35
C LEU A 7 -29.94 14.56 36.11
N THR A 8 -30.18 15.86 36.23
CA THR A 8 -30.27 16.78 35.08
C THR A 8 -28.92 17.02 34.45
N ALA A 9 -27.82 17.07 35.18
CA ALA A 9 -26.47 17.23 34.65
C ALA A 9 -26.02 16.00 33.84
N ILE A 10 -26.35 14.79 34.32
CA ILE A 10 -26.02 13.53 33.59
C ILE A 10 -26.85 13.41 32.33
N ALA A 11 -28.12 13.79 32.34
CA ALA A 11 -28.98 13.78 31.16
C ALA A 11 -28.53 14.81 30.09
N ALA A 12 -28.03 15.97 30.50
CA ALA A 12 -27.46 16.97 29.56
C ALA A 12 -26.15 16.51 28.93
N LEU A 13 -25.30 15.80 29.66
CA LEU A 13 -24.04 15.26 29.14
C LEU A 13 -24.26 14.11 28.13
N ALA A 14 -25.29 13.30 28.32
CA ALA A 14 -25.67 12.22 27.44
C ALA A 14 -26.21 12.72 26.07
N LEU A 15 -26.83 13.88 26.05
CA LEU A 15 -27.36 14.49 24.82
C LEU A 15 -26.28 15.11 23.93
N THR A 16 -25.10 15.46 24.46
CA THR A 16 -24.00 16.02 23.68
C THR A 16 -23.08 14.96 23.09
N ALA A 17 -23.12 13.72 23.56
CA ALA A 17 -22.30 12.61 23.06
C ALA A 17 -22.78 12.01 21.72
N GLY A 18 -23.98 12.40 21.23
CA GLY A 18 -24.61 11.81 20.05
C GLY A 18 -24.35 12.53 18.72
N GLN A 19 -23.51 13.56 18.68
CA GLN A 19 -23.32 14.38 17.46
C GLN A 19 -21.96 14.19 16.79
N VAL A 20 -21.34 13.00 16.90
CA VAL A 20 -20.27 12.66 15.97
C VAL A 20 -20.91 12.19 14.68
N GLN A 21 -21.35 13.13 13.86
CA GLN A 21 -21.62 12.87 12.47
C GLN A 21 -20.25 12.64 11.79
N ALA A 22 -19.91 11.37 11.56
CA ALA A 22 -18.88 11.07 10.58
C ALA A 22 -19.33 11.75 9.28
N ALA A 23 -18.52 12.68 8.77
CA ALA A 23 -18.73 13.20 7.44
C ALA A 23 -18.62 12.02 6.49
N GLU A 24 -19.75 11.51 6.04
CA GLU A 24 -19.85 10.53 4.99
C GLU A 24 -19.39 11.23 3.72
N LEU A 25 -18.09 11.09 3.42
CA LEU A 25 -17.56 11.46 2.12
C LEU A 25 -18.21 10.51 1.12
N GLU A 26 -19.27 11.00 0.48
CA GLU A 26 -19.91 10.34 -0.65
C GLU A 26 -18.92 10.41 -1.82
N THR A 27 -17.95 9.46 -1.81
CA THR A 27 -17.01 9.31 -2.91
C THR A 27 -17.68 8.44 -3.94
N GLU A 28 -18.02 9.03 -5.08
CA GLU A 28 -18.52 8.27 -6.22
C GLU A 28 -17.39 7.36 -6.72
N VAL A 29 -17.52 6.06 -6.43
CA VAL A 29 -16.56 5.04 -6.88
C VAL A 29 -16.98 4.61 -8.28
N THR A 30 -16.18 4.99 -9.28
CA THR A 30 -16.40 4.55 -10.66
C THR A 30 -15.90 3.10 -10.78
N ASP A 31 -16.79 2.22 -11.20
CA ASP A 31 -16.44 0.84 -11.54
C ASP A 31 -15.82 0.81 -12.94
N TYR A 32 -14.58 0.33 -13.02
CA TYR A 32 -13.84 0.19 -14.28
C TYR A 32 -13.71 -1.28 -14.64
N ASP A 33 -14.04 -1.63 -15.87
CA ASP A 33 -13.78 -2.97 -16.41
C ASP A 33 -12.28 -3.15 -16.67
N PHE A 34 -11.59 -3.87 -15.78
CA PHE A 34 -10.18 -4.18 -15.97
C PHE A 34 -10.00 -5.53 -16.70
N SER A 35 -9.00 -5.61 -17.57
CA SER A 35 -8.71 -6.81 -18.36
C SER A 35 -8.35 -8.04 -17.51
N PHE A 36 -7.96 -7.85 -16.27
CA PHE A 36 -7.59 -8.90 -15.33
C PHE A 36 -8.74 -9.39 -14.44
N GLU A 37 -9.95 -8.86 -14.62
CA GLU A 37 -11.10 -9.26 -13.82
C GLU A 37 -11.69 -10.60 -14.30
N GLY A 38 -12.31 -11.27 -13.31
CA GLY A 38 -13.00 -12.53 -13.55
C GLY A 38 -12.07 -13.75 -13.74
N PRO A 39 -12.65 -14.94 -13.96
CA PRO A 39 -11.89 -16.19 -13.97
C PRO A 39 -11.01 -16.38 -15.23
N PHE A 40 -11.20 -15.58 -16.24
CA PHE A 40 -10.44 -15.60 -17.50
C PHE A 40 -9.67 -14.29 -17.73
N GLY A 41 -9.63 -13.44 -16.71
CA GLY A 41 -8.90 -12.18 -16.76
C GLY A 41 -7.39 -12.40 -16.91
N SER A 42 -6.71 -11.49 -17.60
CA SER A 42 -5.26 -11.52 -17.77
C SER A 42 -4.69 -10.12 -17.65
N PHE A 43 -3.48 -10.04 -17.07
CA PHE A 43 -2.75 -8.79 -17.00
C PHE A 43 -2.09 -8.48 -18.35
N ASP A 44 -2.25 -7.25 -18.81
CA ASP A 44 -1.48 -6.73 -19.93
C ASP A 44 -0.08 -6.32 -19.45
N GLN A 45 0.95 -6.93 -20.03
CA GLN A 45 2.34 -6.73 -19.64
C GLN A 45 2.78 -5.26 -19.79
N MET A 46 2.34 -4.59 -20.83
CA MET A 46 2.67 -3.19 -21.06
C MET A 46 1.98 -2.26 -20.05
N GLN A 47 0.77 -2.63 -19.57
CA GLN A 47 0.13 -1.93 -18.48
C GLN A 47 0.89 -2.13 -17.16
N LEU A 48 1.36 -3.34 -16.89
CA LEU A 48 2.18 -3.61 -15.70
C LEU A 48 3.49 -2.81 -15.70
N GLN A 49 4.16 -2.69 -16.84
CA GLN A 49 5.37 -1.86 -16.97
C GLN A 49 5.07 -0.38 -16.72
N ARG A 50 3.99 0.17 -17.28
CA ARG A 50 3.57 1.54 -16.98
C ARG A 50 3.16 1.71 -15.51
N GLY A 51 2.49 0.71 -14.94
CA GLY A 51 2.14 0.68 -13.52
C GLY A 51 3.37 0.68 -12.62
N LEU A 52 4.40 -0.11 -12.97
CA LEU A 52 5.67 -0.13 -12.27
C LEU A 52 6.36 1.24 -12.32
N GLN A 53 6.31 1.92 -13.47
CA GLN A 53 6.85 3.27 -13.60
C GLN A 53 6.13 4.25 -12.66
N VAL A 54 4.80 4.26 -12.67
CA VAL A 54 4.01 5.12 -11.77
C VAL A 54 4.29 4.79 -10.30
N TYR A 55 4.38 3.49 -9.96
CA TYR A 55 4.75 3.07 -8.61
C TYR A 55 6.11 3.64 -8.20
N THR A 56 7.12 3.47 -9.04
CA THR A 56 8.50 3.91 -8.77
C THR A 56 8.61 5.42 -8.60
N GLU A 57 7.95 6.18 -9.47
CA GLU A 57 8.08 7.65 -9.50
C GLU A 57 7.23 8.34 -8.42
N ILE A 58 6.11 7.75 -8.01
CA ILE A 58 5.13 8.41 -7.16
C ILE A 58 4.91 7.68 -5.85
N CYS A 59 4.63 6.36 -5.88
CA CYS A 59 4.13 5.62 -4.73
C CYS A 59 5.26 5.07 -3.85
N ALA A 60 6.40 4.70 -4.43
CA ALA A 60 7.51 4.02 -3.76
C ALA A 60 8.15 4.86 -2.65
N ALA A 61 8.02 6.19 -2.70
CA ALA A 61 8.52 7.08 -1.66
C ALA A 61 7.87 6.85 -0.28
N CYS A 62 6.62 6.32 -0.27
CA CYS A 62 5.86 6.08 0.95
C CYS A 62 5.39 4.63 1.10
N HIS A 63 5.29 3.87 0.00
CA HIS A 63 4.73 2.53 -0.01
C HIS A 63 5.75 1.50 -0.51
N GLY A 64 6.22 0.63 0.39
CA GLY A 64 7.02 -0.54 0.00
C GLY A 64 6.16 -1.69 -0.52
N LEU A 65 6.75 -2.55 -1.35
CA LEU A 65 6.14 -3.80 -1.83
C LEU A 65 6.79 -4.99 -1.10
N GLU A 66 6.47 -5.17 0.18
CA GLU A 66 7.08 -6.17 1.06
C GLU A 66 7.02 -7.59 0.50
N TYR A 67 5.93 -7.94 -0.19
CA TYR A 67 5.71 -9.30 -0.70
C TYR A 67 6.08 -9.49 -2.17
N VAL A 68 6.64 -8.48 -2.82
CA VAL A 68 7.09 -8.56 -4.21
C VAL A 68 8.60 -8.51 -4.25
N ALA A 69 9.22 -9.64 -4.55
CA ALA A 69 10.67 -9.69 -4.75
C ALA A 69 11.05 -9.09 -6.12
N PHE A 70 12.23 -8.49 -6.24
CA PHE A 70 12.71 -7.92 -7.50
C PHE A 70 12.70 -8.93 -8.66
N ARG A 71 13.04 -10.19 -8.41
CA ARG A 71 12.97 -11.25 -9.43
C ARG A 71 11.58 -11.40 -10.05
N ASN A 72 10.51 -11.10 -9.30
CA ASN A 72 9.14 -11.21 -9.82
C ASN A 72 8.84 -10.21 -10.93
N LEU A 73 9.67 -9.18 -11.08
CA LEU A 73 9.55 -8.23 -12.20
C LEU A 73 9.91 -8.86 -13.53
N SER A 74 10.67 -9.99 -13.54
CA SER A 74 11.04 -10.76 -14.72
C SER A 74 10.19 -12.02 -14.92
N ASP A 75 9.37 -12.39 -13.90
CA ASP A 75 8.56 -13.60 -13.95
C ASP A 75 7.40 -13.48 -14.94
N GLU A 76 6.93 -14.63 -15.42
CA GLU A 76 5.71 -14.73 -16.22
C GLU A 76 4.50 -14.24 -15.40
N GLY A 77 3.69 -13.37 -15.97
CA GLY A 77 2.57 -12.72 -15.29
C GLY A 77 2.94 -11.43 -14.55
N GLY A 78 4.22 -11.10 -14.47
CA GLY A 78 4.73 -9.81 -14.03
C GLY A 78 4.95 -8.81 -15.17
N PRO A 79 5.63 -7.68 -14.90
CA PRO A 79 5.99 -6.70 -15.92
C PRO A 79 6.88 -7.27 -17.02
N GLY A 80 7.51 -8.42 -16.81
CA GLY A 80 8.33 -9.13 -17.80
C GLY A 80 9.56 -8.34 -18.20
N LEU A 81 10.22 -7.68 -17.28
CA LEU A 81 11.48 -7.02 -17.54
C LEU A 81 12.56 -8.05 -17.88
N PRO A 82 13.42 -7.79 -18.85
CA PRO A 82 14.66 -8.56 -19.02
C PRO A 82 15.44 -8.61 -17.70
N GLU A 83 16.13 -9.74 -17.48
CA GLU A 83 16.82 -9.98 -16.20
C GLU A 83 17.88 -8.90 -15.87
N ASP A 84 18.58 -8.43 -16.90
CA ASP A 84 19.56 -7.35 -16.76
C ASP A 84 18.90 -6.01 -16.34
N GLN A 85 17.72 -5.71 -16.90
CA GLN A 85 16.96 -4.52 -16.50
C GLN A 85 16.40 -4.65 -15.10
N MET A 86 15.92 -5.83 -14.72
CA MET A 86 15.44 -6.08 -13.37
C MET A 86 16.57 -5.91 -12.34
N ARG A 87 17.76 -6.41 -12.63
CA ARG A 87 18.94 -6.21 -11.77
C ARG A 87 19.32 -4.74 -11.66
N ALA A 88 19.39 -4.02 -12.79
CA ALA A 88 19.64 -2.59 -12.78
C ALA A 88 18.59 -1.80 -11.99
N TYR A 89 17.32 -2.22 -12.07
CA TYR A 89 16.26 -1.63 -11.24
C TYR A 89 16.47 -1.91 -9.74
N ALA A 90 16.88 -3.13 -9.38
CA ALA A 90 17.13 -3.51 -7.99
C ALA A 90 18.30 -2.69 -7.38
N GLU A 91 19.32 -2.33 -8.16
CA GLU A 91 20.47 -1.54 -7.69
C GLU A 91 20.12 -0.12 -7.20
N PHE A 92 18.92 0.37 -7.50
CA PHE A 92 18.45 1.65 -6.93
C PHE A 92 17.99 1.53 -5.48
N TYR A 93 17.88 0.30 -4.94
CA TYR A 93 17.36 0.05 -3.61
C TYR A 93 18.42 -0.56 -2.71
N GLU A 94 18.44 -0.10 -1.46
CA GLU A 94 19.19 -0.73 -0.39
C GLU A 94 18.28 -1.63 0.43
N ILE A 95 18.77 -2.82 0.76
CA ILE A 95 18.09 -3.77 1.63
C ILE A 95 18.92 -3.99 2.89
N PHE A 96 18.23 -4.16 4.01
CA PHE A 96 18.89 -4.55 5.25
C PHE A 96 19.18 -6.06 5.23
N ASP A 97 20.45 -6.43 5.26
CA ASP A 97 20.90 -7.81 5.27
C ASP A 97 21.45 -8.18 6.64
N GLN A 98 20.66 -8.95 7.39
CA GLN A 98 21.00 -9.35 8.74
C GLN A 98 22.19 -10.31 8.82
N SER A 99 22.64 -10.90 7.71
CA SER A 99 23.78 -11.82 7.68
C SER A 99 25.14 -11.09 7.68
N LEU A 100 25.15 -9.80 7.48
CA LEU A 100 26.37 -8.99 7.49
C LEU A 100 26.82 -8.70 8.93
N PHE A 101 28.13 -8.51 9.10
CA PHE A 101 28.75 -8.13 10.37
C PHE A 101 28.37 -9.02 11.56
N ASP A 102 28.58 -10.35 11.40
CA ASP A 102 28.35 -11.35 12.45
C ASP A 102 26.92 -11.37 13.03
N GLY A 103 25.94 -10.93 12.22
CA GLY A 103 24.53 -10.92 12.60
C GLY A 103 24.02 -9.59 13.14
N GLU A 104 24.85 -8.54 13.18
CA GLU A 104 24.40 -7.19 13.49
C GLU A 104 23.60 -6.58 12.35
N GLY A 105 23.88 -7.02 11.11
CA GLY A 105 23.21 -6.57 9.89
C GLY A 105 23.74 -5.23 9.39
N ASP A 106 23.60 -5.00 8.10
CA ASP A 106 23.89 -3.72 7.46
C ASP A 106 23.10 -3.59 6.15
N PHE A 107 23.11 -2.40 5.58
CA PHE A 107 22.48 -2.13 4.30
C PHE A 107 23.42 -2.47 3.15
N ARG A 108 22.88 -3.12 2.14
CA ARG A 108 23.56 -3.37 0.86
C ARG A 108 22.63 -3.14 -0.31
N LEU A 109 23.15 -2.96 -1.50
CA LEU A 109 22.35 -2.90 -2.71
C LEU A 109 21.60 -4.22 -2.94
N ALA A 110 20.37 -4.12 -3.42
CA ALA A 110 19.54 -5.26 -3.76
C ALA A 110 19.97 -5.84 -5.13
N THR A 111 21.01 -6.67 -5.14
CA THR A 111 21.56 -7.30 -6.36
C THR A 111 21.28 -8.79 -6.39
#